data_dd9b5ac832c6925c19e1d64c01a128e2
#
_entry.id   dd9b5ac832c6925c19e1d64c01a128e2
#
_cell.length_a   1.000
_cell.length_b   1.000
_cell.length_c   1.000
_cell.angle_alpha   90.00
_cell.angle_beta   90.00
_cell.angle_gamma   90.00
#
_symmetry.space_group_name_H-M   'P 1'
#
loop_
_entity.id
_entity.type
_entity.pdbx_description
1 polymer ?
#
loop_
_entity_poly.entity_id
_entity_poly.type
_entity_poly.pdbx_seq_one_letter_code
_entity_poly.pdbx_strand_id
1 'polypeptide(L)'
;MLARKLGISADYLETGSEIRDTDERELQIADAELELRLAEITDEAEAKLKRLRADALEAGDTVAASRANIALGLAAAHGGRNSEAIELLESGLELSPVSASARPDVYATLGKAYAASGRPKRAVELFESCLAEVSQEAPDDFAAQVRFTTYLSYALTDLGDLRRAEEVLEEALGKAEEMTDAYSRVRLYWGVARLNDIGGRPAAALDYIRRAIALLDVTDDTLHLARAHILSAAILLTQDRPEEATRHHNLAEKLLGSNAEPEDLSGLYADQSKAAARLGNVALALAKAEAAVAALAGDEYPREMGLGQWALAEARALDGNTDGADSAFREASMLLEAHGHRREYVDVYRSWGKFLRRAGREEEALEVLERATDLAAEQVADAQAHQAE
;
A
#
# COMPACT_ATOMS: atom_id res chain seq x y z
N MET A 1 -0.77 -45.14 29.81
CA MET A 1 -0.01 -46.28 30.37
C MET A 1 0.33 -47.35 29.34
N LEU A 2 -0.61 -47.69 28.41
CA LEU A 2 -0.41 -48.67 27.34
C LEU A 2 0.56 -48.15 26.25
N ALA A 3 0.42 -46.89 25.79
CA ALA A 3 1.29 -46.25 24.84
C ALA A 3 2.77 -46.30 25.24
N ARG A 4 3.05 -45.97 26.50
CA ARG A 4 4.40 -45.99 27.06
C ARG A 4 5.03 -47.40 27.14
N LYS A 5 4.20 -48.45 27.23
CA LYS A 5 4.67 -49.86 27.23
C LYS A 5 4.94 -50.37 25.85
N LEU A 6 4.27 -49.81 24.84
CA LEU A 6 4.39 -50.19 23.42
C LEU A 6 5.39 -49.31 22.66
N GLY A 7 5.89 -48.22 23.28
CA GLY A 7 6.80 -47.28 22.61
C GLY A 7 6.16 -46.46 21.51
N ILE A 8 4.83 -46.25 21.59
CA ILE A 8 4.03 -45.49 20.64
C ILE A 8 3.30 -44.34 21.32
N SER A 9 2.85 -43.31 20.57
CA SER A 9 2.10 -42.18 21.13
C SER A 9 0.68 -42.60 21.57
N ALA A 10 0.06 -41.79 22.44
CA ALA A 10 -1.35 -41.99 22.82
C ALA A 10 -2.26 -41.79 21.60
N ASP A 11 -1.90 -40.83 20.74
CA ASP A 11 -2.65 -40.52 19.52
C ASP A 11 -2.62 -41.65 18.50
N TYR A 12 -1.48 -42.36 18.37
CA TYR A 12 -1.43 -43.59 17.55
C TYR A 12 -2.39 -44.68 18.03
N LEU A 13 -2.61 -44.78 19.35
CA LEU A 13 -3.58 -45.73 19.90
C LEU A 13 -5.03 -45.33 19.66
N GLU A 14 -5.31 -44.03 19.53
CA GLU A 14 -6.67 -43.52 19.29
C GLU A 14 -7.03 -43.44 17.80
N THR A 15 -6.07 -43.03 16.97
CA THR A 15 -6.32 -42.68 15.54
C THR A 15 -5.72 -43.64 14.54
N GLY A 16 -4.76 -44.50 14.99
CA GLY A 16 -4.00 -45.40 14.11
C GLY A 16 -2.94 -44.69 13.23
N SER A 17 -2.69 -43.39 13.49
CA SER A 17 -1.68 -42.60 12.83
C SER A 17 -0.84 -41.83 13.86
N GLU A 18 0.48 -41.80 13.67
CA GLU A 18 1.36 -40.91 14.41
C GLU A 18 1.37 -39.55 13.72
N ILE A 19 0.74 -38.55 14.36
CA ILE A 19 0.95 -37.17 13.99
C ILE A 19 2.33 -36.80 14.52
N ARG A 20 3.26 -36.45 13.65
CA ARG A 20 4.59 -35.98 14.08
C ARG A 20 4.40 -34.60 14.70
N ASP A 21 5.22 -34.28 15.71
CA ASP A 21 5.21 -32.95 16.36
C ASP A 21 5.36 -31.82 15.32
N THR A 22 6.05 -32.07 14.21
CA THR A 22 6.17 -31.17 13.06
C THR A 22 4.83 -30.96 12.35
N ASP A 23 4.07 -32.03 12.08
CA ASP A 23 2.77 -31.97 11.38
C ASP A 23 1.73 -31.24 12.25
N GLU A 24 1.76 -31.47 13.58
CA GLU A 24 0.88 -30.75 14.52
C GLU A 24 1.20 -29.25 14.54
N ARG A 25 2.50 -28.89 14.54
CA ARG A 25 2.93 -27.49 14.51
C ARG A 25 2.54 -26.80 13.21
N GLU A 26 2.69 -27.49 12.07
CA GLU A 26 2.25 -26.97 10.77
C GLU A 26 0.75 -26.70 10.74
N LEU A 27 -0.07 -27.58 11.30
CA LEU A 27 -1.52 -27.37 11.42
C LEU A 27 -1.84 -26.18 12.32
N GLN A 28 -1.19 -26.05 13.46
CA GLN A 28 -1.39 -24.91 14.37
C GLN A 28 -1.01 -23.56 13.73
N ILE A 29 0.05 -23.53 12.92
CA ILE A 29 0.44 -22.32 12.16
C ILE A 29 -0.59 -22.04 11.08
N ALA A 30 -1.06 -23.06 10.35
CA ALA A 30 -2.09 -22.89 9.32
C ALA A 30 -3.41 -22.36 9.89
N ASP A 31 -3.81 -22.85 11.06
CA ASP A 31 -5.00 -22.35 11.78
C ASP A 31 -4.82 -20.88 12.18
N ALA A 32 -3.66 -20.53 12.74
CA ALA A 32 -3.37 -19.16 13.13
C ALA A 32 -3.26 -18.20 11.92
N GLU A 33 -2.70 -18.66 10.80
CA GLU A 33 -2.71 -17.91 9.53
C GLU A 33 -4.15 -17.69 9.01
N LEU A 34 -5.00 -18.69 9.15
CA LEU A 34 -6.40 -18.58 8.77
C LEU A 34 -7.16 -17.61 9.69
N GLU A 35 -6.91 -17.67 10.99
CA GLU A 35 -7.43 -16.70 11.96
C GLU A 35 -7.07 -15.27 11.57
N LEU A 36 -5.81 -15.00 11.19
CA LEU A 36 -5.36 -13.68 10.73
C LEU A 36 -6.00 -13.22 9.41
N ARG A 37 -6.41 -14.15 8.55
CA ARG A 37 -7.05 -13.82 7.26
C ARG A 37 -8.55 -13.61 7.37
N LEU A 38 -9.22 -14.28 8.29
CA LEU A 38 -10.68 -14.31 8.41
C LEU A 38 -11.20 -13.39 9.51
N ALA A 39 -10.40 -13.11 10.52
CA ALA A 39 -10.71 -12.18 11.59
C ALA A 39 -9.95 -10.86 11.36
N GLU A 40 -10.48 -9.77 11.90
CA GLU A 40 -9.66 -8.60 12.19
C GLU A 40 -8.42 -9.07 12.93
N ILE A 41 -7.21 -8.60 12.53
CA ILE A 41 -5.93 -9.01 13.13
C ILE A 41 -6.06 -8.83 14.64
N THR A 42 -6.14 -9.95 15.36
CA THR A 42 -6.27 -9.92 16.81
C THR A 42 -4.91 -10.09 17.46
N ASP A 43 -4.65 -9.35 18.54
CA ASP A 43 -3.44 -9.51 19.36
C ASP A 43 -3.25 -10.98 19.80
N GLU A 44 -4.33 -11.73 19.91
CA GLU A 44 -4.32 -13.14 20.30
C GLU A 44 -3.73 -14.03 19.20
N ALA A 45 -4.11 -13.84 17.95
CA ALA A 45 -3.58 -14.58 16.80
C ALA A 45 -2.09 -14.27 16.58
N GLU A 46 -1.68 -12.99 16.67
CA GLU A 46 -0.26 -12.62 16.64
C GLU A 46 0.53 -13.25 17.80
N ALA A 47 -0.01 -13.22 19.03
CA ALA A 47 0.64 -13.82 20.19
C ALA A 47 0.78 -15.34 20.06
N LYS A 48 -0.20 -16.01 19.44
CA LYS A 48 -0.17 -17.45 19.12
C LYS A 48 0.94 -17.76 18.12
N LEU A 49 1.02 -17.01 17.02
CA LEU A 49 2.09 -17.16 16.03
C LEU A 49 3.48 -16.86 16.58
N LYS A 50 3.63 -15.85 17.46
CA LYS A 50 4.91 -15.55 18.12
C LYS A 50 5.39 -16.71 19.00
N ARG A 51 4.48 -17.40 19.69
CA ARG A 51 4.81 -18.61 20.48
C ARG A 51 5.21 -19.77 19.56
N LEU A 52 4.38 -20.07 18.56
CA LEU A 52 4.67 -21.15 17.59
C LEU A 52 6.01 -20.95 16.87
N ARG A 53 6.35 -19.71 16.55
CA ARG A 53 7.67 -19.35 16.01
C ARG A 53 8.81 -19.69 16.97
N ALA A 54 8.66 -19.31 18.25
CA ALA A 54 9.69 -19.57 19.25
C ALA A 54 9.89 -21.07 19.44
N ASP A 55 8.80 -21.84 19.54
CA ASP A 55 8.83 -23.30 19.67
C ASP A 55 9.46 -23.98 18.44
N ALA A 56 9.18 -23.45 17.23
CA ALA A 56 9.78 -23.95 15.99
C ALA A 56 11.30 -23.70 15.95
N LEU A 57 11.75 -22.50 16.34
CA LEU A 57 13.17 -22.15 16.41
C LEU A 57 13.91 -23.01 17.44
N GLU A 58 13.33 -23.25 18.61
CA GLU A 58 13.91 -24.11 19.65
C GLU A 58 14.03 -25.58 19.19
N ALA A 59 13.04 -26.05 18.41
CA ALA A 59 13.03 -27.38 17.81
C ALA A 59 13.94 -27.53 16.58
N GLY A 60 14.50 -26.42 16.05
CA GLY A 60 15.29 -26.42 14.82
C GLY A 60 14.44 -26.60 13.55
N ASP A 61 13.13 -26.39 13.65
CA ASP A 61 12.17 -26.48 12.55
C ASP A 61 12.13 -25.16 11.76
N THR A 62 13.09 -25.01 10.84
CA THR A 62 13.26 -23.77 10.05
C THR A 62 12.09 -23.49 9.12
N VAL A 63 11.38 -24.52 8.65
CA VAL A 63 10.22 -24.35 7.75
C VAL A 63 9.04 -23.77 8.52
N ALA A 64 8.71 -24.34 9.68
CA ALA A 64 7.65 -23.82 10.54
C ALA A 64 7.98 -22.40 11.05
N ALA A 65 9.22 -22.14 11.44
CA ALA A 65 9.67 -20.81 11.87
C ALA A 65 9.58 -19.76 10.75
N SER A 66 9.99 -20.13 9.53
CA SER A 66 9.86 -19.29 8.32
C SER A 66 8.39 -18.94 8.08
N ARG A 67 7.52 -19.94 8.08
CA ARG A 67 6.10 -19.76 7.83
C ARG A 67 5.45 -18.83 8.85
N ALA A 68 5.77 -19.00 10.14
CA ALA A 68 5.29 -18.12 11.20
C ALA A 68 5.82 -16.68 11.04
N ASN A 69 7.11 -16.51 10.67
CA ASN A 69 7.68 -15.19 10.39
C ASN A 69 6.97 -14.50 9.23
N ILE A 70 6.73 -15.22 8.13
CA ILE A 70 6.02 -14.68 6.96
C ILE A 70 4.60 -14.24 7.35
N ALA A 71 3.85 -15.06 8.10
CA ALA A 71 2.50 -14.71 8.53
C ALA A 71 2.49 -13.46 9.43
N LEU A 72 3.39 -13.40 10.41
CA LEU A 72 3.57 -12.22 11.27
C LEU A 72 3.99 -10.98 10.48
N GLY A 73 4.88 -11.13 9.50
CA GLY A 73 5.34 -10.04 8.65
C GLY A 73 4.23 -9.48 7.76
N LEU A 74 3.38 -10.35 7.20
CA LEU A 74 2.19 -9.93 6.44
C LEU A 74 1.19 -9.19 7.33
N ALA A 75 0.96 -9.68 8.56
CA ALA A 75 0.10 -9.02 9.54
C ALA A 75 0.65 -7.66 9.97
N ALA A 76 1.96 -7.58 10.25
CA ALA A 76 2.63 -6.32 10.58
C ALA A 76 2.51 -5.28 9.46
N ALA A 77 2.69 -5.70 8.20
CA ALA A 77 2.53 -4.82 7.04
C ALA A 77 1.10 -4.32 6.89
N HIS A 78 0.11 -5.18 7.14
CA HIS A 78 -1.30 -4.78 7.11
C HIS A 78 -1.59 -3.71 8.19
N GLY A 79 -1.04 -3.86 9.39
CA GLY A 79 -1.13 -2.85 10.46
C GLY A 79 -0.17 -1.65 10.30
N GLY A 80 0.43 -1.41 9.12
CA GLY A 80 1.32 -0.28 8.87
C GLY A 80 2.69 -0.34 9.56
N ARG A 81 2.99 -1.42 10.30
CA ARG A 81 4.28 -1.64 10.99
C ARG A 81 5.36 -2.10 10.01
N ASN A 82 5.68 -1.23 9.03
CA ASN A 82 6.52 -1.58 7.88
C ASN A 82 7.94 -2.05 8.27
N SER A 83 8.57 -1.47 9.28
CA SER A 83 9.91 -1.89 9.72
C SER A 83 9.89 -3.30 10.32
N GLU A 84 8.90 -3.62 11.16
CA GLU A 84 8.69 -4.95 11.72
C GLU A 84 8.38 -5.97 10.60
N ALA A 85 7.55 -5.58 9.63
CA ALA A 85 7.22 -6.41 8.47
C ALA A 85 8.47 -6.78 7.67
N ILE A 86 9.36 -5.83 7.39
CA ILE A 86 10.62 -6.08 6.68
C ILE A 86 11.46 -7.12 7.44
N GLU A 87 11.71 -6.90 8.73
CA GLU A 87 12.53 -7.80 9.54
C GLU A 87 11.97 -9.24 9.56
N LEU A 88 10.66 -9.36 9.73
CA LEU A 88 10.00 -10.67 9.80
C LEU A 88 9.97 -11.37 8.44
N LEU A 89 9.69 -10.65 7.34
CA LEU A 89 9.64 -11.23 6.00
C LEU A 89 11.05 -11.61 5.52
N GLU A 90 12.07 -10.77 5.71
CA GLU A 90 13.46 -11.10 5.39
C GLU A 90 13.92 -12.34 6.18
N SER A 91 13.71 -12.36 7.50
CA SER A 91 14.08 -13.51 8.34
C SER A 91 13.32 -14.78 7.94
N GLY A 92 12.04 -14.67 7.57
CA GLY A 92 11.27 -15.79 7.06
C GLY A 92 11.85 -16.37 5.78
N LEU A 93 12.19 -15.52 4.82
CA LEU A 93 12.79 -15.92 3.54
C LEU A 93 14.21 -16.47 3.70
N GLU A 94 14.99 -15.99 4.67
CA GLU A 94 16.32 -16.54 5.00
C GLU A 94 16.23 -17.94 5.62
N LEU A 95 15.26 -18.19 6.51
CA LEU A 95 15.09 -19.49 7.17
C LEU A 95 14.66 -20.60 6.20
N SER A 96 13.72 -20.30 5.30
CA SER A 96 13.27 -21.21 4.26
C SER A 96 12.83 -20.40 3.03
N PRO A 97 13.69 -20.30 2.02
CA PRO A 97 13.39 -19.56 0.80
C PRO A 97 12.14 -20.10 0.09
N VAL A 98 11.28 -19.20 -0.35
CA VAL A 98 10.15 -19.48 -1.23
C VAL A 98 10.27 -18.64 -2.49
N SER A 99 9.86 -19.16 -3.64
CA SER A 99 10.00 -18.43 -4.90
C SER A 99 8.95 -17.32 -5.02
N ALA A 100 9.27 -16.28 -5.80
CA ALA A 100 8.36 -15.20 -6.09
C ALA A 100 7.13 -15.68 -6.90
N SER A 101 7.30 -16.74 -7.71
CA SER A 101 6.22 -17.39 -8.41
C SER A 101 5.26 -18.13 -7.48
N ALA A 102 5.77 -18.77 -6.42
CA ALA A 102 4.96 -19.51 -5.45
C ALA A 102 4.25 -18.59 -4.43
N ARG A 103 4.93 -17.53 -3.96
CA ARG A 103 4.42 -16.62 -2.94
C ARG A 103 4.57 -15.15 -3.35
N PRO A 104 3.90 -14.74 -4.44
CA PRO A 104 3.96 -13.36 -4.91
C PRO A 104 3.42 -12.33 -3.92
N ASP A 105 2.56 -12.74 -2.99
CA ASP A 105 2.04 -11.94 -1.89
C ASP A 105 3.14 -11.48 -0.92
N VAL A 106 4.06 -12.37 -0.57
CA VAL A 106 5.19 -12.10 0.34
C VAL A 106 6.10 -11.04 -0.24
N TYR A 107 6.55 -11.23 -1.48
CA TYR A 107 7.45 -10.29 -2.15
C TYR A 107 6.79 -8.95 -2.47
N ALA A 108 5.51 -8.97 -2.85
CA ALA A 108 4.75 -7.74 -3.05
C ALA A 108 4.64 -6.92 -1.75
N THR A 109 4.38 -7.59 -0.62
CA THR A 109 4.30 -6.94 0.68
C THR A 109 5.65 -6.42 1.14
N LEU A 110 6.72 -7.21 1.01
CA LEU A 110 8.08 -6.80 1.36
C LEU A 110 8.52 -5.56 0.55
N GLY A 111 8.30 -5.58 -0.76
CA GLY A 111 8.66 -4.44 -1.61
C GLY A 111 7.85 -3.18 -1.31
N LYS A 112 6.55 -3.31 -1.00
CA LYS A 112 5.73 -2.19 -0.54
C LYS A 112 6.23 -1.65 0.81
N ALA A 113 6.59 -2.52 1.74
CA ALA A 113 7.13 -2.13 3.04
C ALA A 113 8.47 -1.38 2.89
N TYR A 114 9.35 -1.81 1.96
CA TYR A 114 10.55 -1.04 1.63
C TYR A 114 10.24 0.37 1.11
N ALA A 115 9.32 0.48 0.15
CA ALA A 115 8.93 1.78 -0.40
C ALA A 115 8.34 2.70 0.68
N ALA A 116 7.41 2.17 1.49
CA ALA A 116 6.78 2.92 2.59
C ALA A 116 7.77 3.31 3.70
N SER A 117 8.88 2.55 3.87
CA SER A 117 9.96 2.87 4.80
C SER A 117 11.04 3.79 4.21
N GLY A 118 10.78 4.45 3.07
CA GLY A 118 11.75 5.34 2.42
C GLY A 118 12.93 4.63 1.77
N ARG A 119 12.79 3.35 1.42
CA ARG A 119 13.82 2.52 0.77
C ARG A 119 13.41 2.09 -0.65
N PRO A 120 13.03 3.04 -1.55
CA PRO A 120 12.50 2.70 -2.88
C PRO A 120 13.54 1.94 -3.75
N LYS A 121 14.84 2.20 -3.59
CA LYS A 121 15.90 1.45 -4.29
C LYS A 121 15.83 -0.05 -3.96
N ARG A 122 15.66 -0.42 -2.68
CA ARG A 122 15.50 -1.82 -2.27
C ARG A 122 14.24 -2.46 -2.85
N ALA A 123 13.14 -1.70 -2.96
CA ALA A 123 11.93 -2.17 -3.60
C ALA A 123 12.13 -2.43 -5.10
N VAL A 124 12.86 -1.55 -5.80
CA VAL A 124 13.22 -1.73 -7.21
C VAL A 124 14.04 -3.01 -7.40
N GLU A 125 15.15 -3.17 -6.66
CA GLU A 125 16.03 -4.35 -6.71
C GLU A 125 15.24 -5.66 -6.48
N LEU A 126 14.35 -5.66 -5.48
CA LEU A 126 13.52 -6.80 -5.17
C LEU A 126 12.56 -7.15 -6.32
N PHE A 127 11.82 -6.17 -6.84
CA PHE A 127 10.85 -6.43 -7.90
C PHE A 127 11.49 -6.80 -9.24
N GLU A 128 12.69 -6.30 -9.53
CA GLU A 128 13.49 -6.73 -10.68
C GLU A 128 13.89 -8.19 -10.55
N SER A 129 14.38 -8.59 -9.38
CA SER A 129 14.71 -9.98 -9.09
C SER A 129 13.49 -10.90 -9.23
N CYS A 130 12.35 -10.51 -8.65
CA CYS A 130 11.10 -11.26 -8.77
C CYS A 130 10.63 -11.39 -10.23
N LEU A 131 10.71 -10.31 -11.00
CA LEU A 131 10.32 -10.32 -12.40
C LEU A 131 11.22 -11.23 -13.24
N ALA A 132 12.53 -11.20 -13.00
CA ALA A 132 13.49 -12.07 -13.65
C ALA A 132 13.23 -13.55 -13.31
N GLU A 133 13.00 -13.88 -12.03
CA GLU A 133 12.69 -15.22 -11.56
C GLU A 133 11.39 -15.75 -12.20
N VAL A 134 10.30 -14.99 -12.13
CA VAL A 134 9.01 -15.40 -12.72
C VAL A 134 9.14 -15.57 -14.24
N SER A 135 9.89 -14.72 -14.92
CA SER A 135 10.11 -14.84 -16.36
C SER A 135 10.89 -16.11 -16.75
N GLN A 136 11.73 -16.62 -15.85
CA GLN A 136 12.50 -17.85 -16.06
C GLN A 136 11.73 -19.11 -15.66
N GLU A 137 11.08 -19.09 -14.49
CA GLU A 137 10.43 -20.26 -13.91
C GLU A 137 9.01 -20.50 -14.46
N ALA A 138 8.28 -19.41 -14.74
CA ALA A 138 6.91 -19.42 -15.20
C ALA A 138 6.68 -18.42 -16.34
N PRO A 139 7.30 -18.61 -17.53
CA PRO A 139 7.24 -17.65 -18.63
C PRO A 139 5.83 -17.40 -19.15
N ASP A 140 4.92 -18.34 -18.94
CA ASP A 140 3.51 -18.25 -19.35
C ASP A 140 2.60 -17.64 -18.25
N ASP A 141 3.13 -17.38 -17.06
CA ASP A 141 2.38 -16.69 -15.98
C ASP A 141 2.42 -15.17 -16.17
N PHE A 142 1.67 -14.71 -17.16
CA PHE A 142 1.53 -13.27 -17.45
C PHE A 142 0.94 -12.50 -16.28
N ALA A 143 0.10 -13.11 -15.43
CA ALA A 143 -0.49 -12.45 -14.27
C ALA A 143 0.56 -12.10 -13.23
N ALA A 144 1.48 -13.00 -12.92
CA ALA A 144 2.60 -12.73 -12.03
C ALA A 144 3.57 -11.70 -12.62
N GLN A 145 3.91 -11.82 -13.92
CA GLN A 145 4.76 -10.83 -14.61
C GLN A 145 4.16 -9.43 -14.54
N VAL A 146 2.88 -9.25 -14.89
CA VAL A 146 2.20 -7.95 -14.82
C VAL A 146 2.13 -7.42 -13.39
N ARG A 147 1.94 -8.30 -12.42
CA ARG A 147 1.94 -7.92 -11.00
C ARG A 147 3.27 -7.27 -10.60
N PHE A 148 4.38 -7.95 -10.85
CA PHE A 148 5.71 -7.45 -10.50
C PHE A 148 6.13 -6.26 -11.35
N THR A 149 5.79 -6.22 -12.64
CA THR A 149 5.99 -5.05 -13.51
C THR A 149 5.28 -3.82 -12.94
N THR A 150 4.04 -3.97 -12.50
CA THR A 150 3.27 -2.86 -11.91
C THR A 150 3.89 -2.38 -10.60
N TYR A 151 4.30 -3.28 -9.71
CA TYR A 151 4.98 -2.90 -8.47
C TYR A 151 6.35 -2.28 -8.72
N LEU A 152 7.10 -2.80 -9.69
CA LEU A 152 8.38 -2.20 -10.12
C LEU A 152 8.15 -0.77 -10.63
N SER A 153 7.11 -0.54 -11.44
CA SER A 153 6.81 0.81 -11.93
C SER A 153 6.45 1.78 -10.80
N TYR A 154 5.80 1.31 -9.74
CA TYR A 154 5.52 2.14 -8.55
C TYR A 154 6.80 2.46 -7.78
N ALA A 155 7.65 1.46 -7.55
CA ALA A 155 8.92 1.65 -6.86
C ALA A 155 9.87 2.60 -7.63
N LEU A 156 9.93 2.46 -8.96
CA LEU A 156 10.69 3.38 -9.84
C LEU A 156 10.12 4.81 -9.78
N THR A 157 8.79 4.94 -9.73
CA THR A 157 8.13 6.24 -9.57
C THR A 157 8.47 6.90 -8.22
N ASP A 158 8.46 6.12 -7.14
CA ASP A 158 8.84 6.59 -5.81
C ASP A 158 10.33 6.94 -5.72
N LEU A 159 11.18 6.23 -6.47
CA LEU A 159 12.60 6.57 -6.65
C LEU A 159 12.79 7.84 -7.49
N GLY A 160 11.83 8.22 -8.33
CA GLY A 160 11.89 9.35 -9.26
C GLY A 160 12.35 8.98 -10.67
N ASP A 161 12.61 7.70 -10.97
CA ASP A 161 12.97 7.22 -12.30
C ASP A 161 11.72 6.97 -13.16
N LEU A 162 11.07 8.08 -13.55
CA LEU A 162 9.84 8.03 -14.35
C LEU A 162 10.06 7.45 -15.74
N ARG A 163 11.26 7.66 -16.32
CA ARG A 163 11.60 7.14 -17.65
C ARG A 163 11.60 5.60 -17.65
N ARG A 164 12.29 5.01 -16.68
CA ARG A 164 12.35 3.55 -16.57
C ARG A 164 11.01 2.94 -16.17
N ALA A 165 10.23 3.64 -15.32
CA ALA A 165 8.86 3.25 -15.01
C ALA A 165 7.97 3.21 -16.25
N GLU A 166 8.15 4.15 -17.20
CA GLU A 166 7.44 4.18 -18.48
C GLU A 166 7.87 3.01 -19.37
N GLU A 167 9.16 2.76 -19.52
CA GLU A 167 9.72 1.67 -20.35
C GLU A 167 9.18 0.29 -19.92
N VAL A 168 9.18 -0.03 -18.63
CA VAL A 168 8.70 -1.33 -18.13
C VAL A 168 7.18 -1.50 -18.30
N LEU A 169 6.41 -0.41 -18.16
CA LEU A 169 4.96 -0.46 -18.38
C LEU A 169 4.61 -0.54 -19.87
N GLU A 170 5.34 0.16 -20.75
CA GLU A 170 5.12 0.11 -22.20
C GLU A 170 5.41 -1.29 -22.76
N GLU A 171 6.48 -1.95 -22.30
CA GLU A 171 6.77 -3.34 -22.69
C GLU A 171 5.62 -4.28 -22.29
N ALA A 172 5.12 -4.19 -21.06
CA ALA A 172 4.01 -4.99 -20.60
C ALA A 172 2.70 -4.64 -21.33
N LEU A 173 2.48 -3.36 -21.64
CA LEU A 173 1.30 -2.90 -22.37
C LEU A 173 1.24 -3.47 -23.79
N GLY A 174 2.39 -3.61 -24.46
CA GLY A 174 2.49 -4.26 -25.76
C GLY A 174 1.99 -5.71 -25.78
N LYS A 175 2.01 -6.39 -24.63
CA LYS A 175 1.50 -7.75 -24.44
C LYS A 175 0.07 -7.80 -23.91
N ALA A 176 -0.51 -6.65 -23.53
CA ALA A 176 -1.80 -6.59 -22.84
C ALA A 176 -2.98 -7.11 -23.67
N GLU A 177 -2.93 -6.95 -24.98
CA GLU A 177 -3.98 -7.43 -25.90
C GLU A 177 -4.02 -8.96 -26.02
N GLU A 178 -2.90 -9.62 -25.74
CA GLU A 178 -2.78 -11.09 -25.73
C GLU A 178 -3.26 -11.70 -24.40
N MET A 179 -3.41 -10.88 -23.36
CA MET A 179 -3.83 -11.30 -22.04
C MET A 179 -5.33 -11.62 -22.01
N THR A 180 -5.66 -12.85 -21.67
CA THR A 180 -7.07 -13.27 -21.47
C THR A 180 -7.63 -12.83 -20.14
N ASP A 181 -6.76 -12.61 -19.13
CA ASP A 181 -7.13 -12.17 -17.80
C ASP A 181 -7.40 -10.66 -17.74
N ALA A 182 -8.66 -10.31 -17.45
CA ALA A 182 -9.11 -8.93 -17.34
C ALA A 182 -8.42 -8.16 -16.20
N TYR A 183 -8.13 -8.84 -15.06
CA TYR A 183 -7.51 -8.21 -13.91
C TYR A 183 -6.06 -7.78 -14.17
N SER A 184 -5.29 -8.58 -14.91
CA SER A 184 -3.93 -8.18 -15.32
C SER A 184 -3.97 -6.92 -16.19
N ARG A 185 -4.93 -6.85 -17.13
CA ARG A 185 -5.13 -5.62 -17.94
C ARG A 185 -5.56 -4.41 -17.10
N VAL A 186 -6.48 -4.59 -16.16
CA VAL A 186 -6.89 -3.54 -15.21
C VAL A 186 -5.70 -3.02 -14.43
N ARG A 187 -4.90 -3.92 -13.86
CA ARG A 187 -3.71 -3.57 -13.08
C ARG A 187 -2.71 -2.77 -13.91
N LEU A 188 -2.47 -3.19 -15.15
CA LEU A 188 -1.56 -2.52 -16.05
C LEU A 188 -2.07 -1.12 -16.44
N TYR A 189 -3.35 -1.00 -16.85
CA TYR A 189 -3.96 0.29 -17.17
C TYR A 189 -3.94 1.25 -15.98
N TRP A 190 -4.11 0.73 -14.78
CA TRP A 190 -4.01 1.52 -13.54
C TRP A 190 -2.59 2.04 -13.32
N GLY A 191 -1.57 1.19 -13.48
CA GLY A 191 -0.16 1.58 -13.39
C GLY A 191 0.19 2.69 -14.40
N VAL A 192 -0.23 2.50 -15.67
CA VAL A 192 -0.01 3.49 -16.74
C VAL A 192 -0.78 4.80 -16.46
N ALA A 193 -2.02 4.72 -15.95
CA ALA A 193 -2.79 5.91 -15.59
C ALA A 193 -2.09 6.71 -14.49
N ARG A 194 -1.64 6.03 -13.42
CA ARG A 194 -0.91 6.67 -12.32
C ARG A 194 0.38 7.33 -12.80
N LEU A 195 1.18 6.63 -13.62
CA LEU A 195 2.42 7.19 -14.16
C LEU A 195 2.18 8.42 -15.03
N ASN A 196 1.15 8.39 -15.88
CA ASN A 196 0.81 9.53 -16.73
C ASN A 196 0.32 10.74 -15.90
N ASP A 197 -0.44 10.52 -14.83
CA ASP A 197 -0.85 11.60 -13.92
C ASP A 197 0.37 12.25 -13.24
N ILE A 198 1.28 11.43 -12.70
CA ILE A 198 2.52 11.90 -12.08
C ILE A 198 3.42 12.62 -13.10
N GLY A 199 3.48 12.11 -14.33
CA GLY A 199 4.23 12.71 -15.44
C GLY A 199 3.60 13.96 -16.04
N GLY A 200 2.49 14.47 -15.47
CA GLY A 200 1.80 15.68 -15.95
C GLY A 200 1.03 15.49 -17.25
N ARG A 201 0.63 14.25 -17.57
CA ARG A 201 -0.18 13.88 -18.73
C ARG A 201 -1.59 13.39 -18.32
N PRO A 202 -2.39 14.20 -17.59
CA PRO A 202 -3.64 13.75 -16.99
C PRO A 202 -4.71 13.33 -18.00
N ALA A 203 -4.67 13.82 -19.25
CA ALA A 203 -5.58 13.36 -20.29
C ALA A 203 -5.33 11.88 -20.66
N ALA A 204 -4.06 11.49 -20.84
CA ALA A 204 -3.67 10.11 -21.08
C ALA A 204 -4.01 9.23 -19.86
N ALA A 205 -3.77 9.74 -18.63
CA ALA A 205 -4.14 9.05 -17.41
C ALA A 205 -5.65 8.72 -17.38
N LEU A 206 -6.52 9.69 -17.71
CA LEU A 206 -7.96 9.46 -17.77
C LEU A 206 -8.37 8.44 -18.85
N ASP A 207 -7.68 8.38 -19.97
CA ASP A 207 -7.98 7.37 -21.00
C ASP A 207 -7.69 5.96 -20.54
N TYR A 208 -6.56 5.75 -19.85
CA TYR A 208 -6.23 4.44 -19.32
C TYR A 208 -7.13 4.01 -18.16
N ILE A 209 -7.46 4.93 -17.24
CA ILE A 209 -8.37 4.56 -16.13
C ILE A 209 -9.78 4.27 -16.63
N ARG A 210 -10.26 4.93 -17.70
CA ARG A 210 -11.54 4.59 -18.36
C ARG A 210 -11.54 3.18 -18.95
N ARG A 211 -10.42 2.73 -19.54
CA ARG A 211 -10.26 1.34 -19.99
C ARG A 211 -10.34 0.35 -18.83
N ALA A 212 -9.69 0.68 -17.71
CA ALA A 212 -9.78 -0.15 -16.49
C ALA A 212 -11.22 -0.22 -15.96
N ILE A 213 -11.93 0.91 -15.88
CA ILE A 213 -13.34 0.97 -15.47
C ILE A 213 -14.20 0.11 -16.41
N ALA A 214 -14.03 0.22 -17.72
CA ALA A 214 -14.82 -0.55 -18.68
C ALA A 214 -14.62 -2.06 -18.56
N LEU A 215 -13.44 -2.51 -18.14
CA LEU A 215 -13.18 -3.94 -17.84
C LEU A 215 -13.80 -4.37 -16.51
N LEU A 216 -13.80 -3.50 -15.51
CA LEU A 216 -14.37 -3.80 -14.19
C LEU A 216 -15.90 -3.73 -14.16
N ASP A 217 -16.50 -2.86 -14.96
CA ASP A 217 -17.95 -2.62 -15.01
C ASP A 217 -18.77 -3.86 -15.43
N VAL A 218 -18.13 -4.83 -16.08
CA VAL A 218 -18.73 -6.12 -16.46
C VAL A 218 -18.39 -7.25 -15.49
N THR A 219 -17.80 -6.93 -14.34
CA THR A 219 -17.47 -7.86 -13.26
C THR A 219 -18.27 -7.56 -12.00
N ASP A 220 -18.28 -8.49 -11.05
CA ASP A 220 -18.87 -8.27 -9.72
C ASP A 220 -17.89 -7.61 -8.72
N ASP A 221 -16.72 -7.16 -9.21
CA ASP A 221 -15.68 -6.56 -8.37
C ASP A 221 -15.93 -5.08 -8.09
N THR A 222 -16.85 -4.82 -7.17
CA THR A 222 -17.24 -3.46 -6.78
C THR A 222 -16.11 -2.69 -6.08
N LEU A 223 -15.21 -3.38 -5.38
CA LEU A 223 -14.09 -2.76 -4.67
C LEU A 223 -13.06 -2.13 -5.64
N HIS A 224 -12.57 -2.92 -6.60
CA HIS A 224 -11.64 -2.39 -7.59
C HIS A 224 -12.29 -1.33 -8.50
N LEU A 225 -13.57 -1.49 -8.81
CA LEU A 225 -14.32 -0.47 -9.55
C LEU A 225 -14.44 0.84 -8.75
N ALA A 226 -14.71 0.77 -7.44
CA ALA A 226 -14.72 1.94 -6.56
C ALA A 226 -13.34 2.65 -6.53
N ARG A 227 -12.28 1.89 -6.34
CA ARG A 227 -10.91 2.41 -6.34
C ARG A 227 -10.53 3.05 -7.70
N ALA A 228 -11.00 2.49 -8.82
CA ALA A 228 -10.81 3.09 -10.15
C ALA A 228 -11.54 4.44 -10.28
N HIS A 229 -12.73 4.57 -9.70
CA HIS A 229 -13.44 5.84 -9.65
C HIS A 229 -12.73 6.86 -8.73
N ILE A 230 -12.18 6.44 -7.59
CA ILE A 230 -11.37 7.31 -6.71
C ILE A 230 -10.16 7.85 -7.49
N LEU A 231 -9.41 6.98 -8.17
CA LEU A 231 -8.27 7.42 -8.98
C LEU A 231 -8.69 8.37 -10.11
N SER A 232 -9.83 8.12 -10.78
CA SER A 232 -10.37 9.03 -11.80
C SER A 232 -10.66 10.41 -11.21
N ALA A 233 -11.25 10.46 -10.01
CA ALA A 233 -11.54 11.72 -9.34
C ALA A 233 -10.26 12.46 -8.95
N ALA A 234 -9.25 11.77 -8.44
CA ALA A 234 -7.95 12.37 -8.13
C ALA A 234 -7.30 13.00 -9.37
N ILE A 235 -7.29 12.29 -10.51
CA ILE A 235 -6.78 12.82 -11.80
C ILE A 235 -7.60 14.04 -12.28
N LEU A 236 -8.91 14.01 -12.12
CA LEU A 236 -9.77 15.15 -12.47
C LEU A 236 -9.49 16.37 -11.59
N LEU A 237 -9.18 16.16 -10.32
CA LEU A 237 -8.77 17.23 -9.42
C LEU A 237 -7.43 17.86 -9.84
N THR A 238 -6.48 17.09 -10.37
CA THR A 238 -5.25 17.69 -10.92
C THR A 238 -5.50 18.58 -12.15
N GLN A 239 -6.60 18.33 -12.87
CA GLN A 239 -7.06 19.13 -14.00
C GLN A 239 -8.01 20.29 -13.64
N ASP A 240 -8.21 20.55 -12.34
CA ASP A 240 -9.16 21.55 -11.84
C ASP A 240 -10.61 21.33 -12.34
N ARG A 241 -11.07 20.06 -12.32
CA ARG A 241 -12.42 19.61 -12.73
C ARG A 241 -13.19 19.01 -11.54
N PRO A 242 -13.47 19.80 -10.50
CA PRO A 242 -14.02 19.28 -9.25
C PRO A 242 -15.46 18.75 -9.36
N GLU A 243 -16.28 19.28 -10.30
CA GLU A 243 -17.65 18.78 -10.50
C GLU A 243 -17.65 17.36 -11.06
N GLU A 244 -16.72 17.06 -11.97
CA GLU A 244 -16.60 15.71 -12.53
C GLU A 244 -15.98 14.75 -11.50
N ALA A 245 -14.98 15.21 -10.75
CA ALA A 245 -14.42 14.45 -9.64
C ALA A 245 -15.51 14.05 -8.62
N THR A 246 -16.41 14.98 -8.27
CA THR A 246 -17.52 14.71 -7.36
C THR A 246 -18.45 13.60 -7.88
N ARG A 247 -18.69 13.53 -9.20
CA ARG A 247 -19.51 12.42 -9.76
C ARG A 247 -18.84 11.07 -9.56
N HIS A 248 -17.52 10.98 -9.78
CA HIS A 248 -16.76 9.77 -9.56
C HIS A 248 -16.69 9.40 -8.06
N HIS A 249 -16.53 10.38 -7.16
CA HIS A 249 -16.60 10.15 -5.72
C HIS A 249 -17.96 9.57 -5.29
N ASN A 250 -19.06 10.10 -5.81
CA ASN A 250 -20.39 9.59 -5.48
C ASN A 250 -20.62 8.14 -5.98
N LEU A 251 -20.03 7.78 -7.11
CA LEU A 251 -20.04 6.39 -7.60
C LEU A 251 -19.20 5.49 -6.70
N ALA A 252 -18.00 5.91 -6.36
CA ALA A 252 -17.12 5.17 -5.47
C ALA A 252 -17.76 4.92 -4.09
N GLU A 253 -18.37 5.94 -3.49
CA GLU A 253 -19.05 5.83 -2.20
C GLU A 253 -20.19 4.80 -2.22
N LYS A 254 -20.95 4.73 -3.31
CA LYS A 254 -22.00 3.72 -3.50
C LYS A 254 -21.44 2.30 -3.67
N LEU A 255 -20.35 2.16 -4.42
CA LEU A 255 -19.73 0.87 -4.71
C LEU A 255 -19.03 0.27 -3.48
N LEU A 256 -18.39 1.11 -2.66
CA LEU A 256 -17.78 0.70 -1.40
C LEU A 256 -18.82 0.19 -0.40
N GLY A 257 -20.00 0.83 -0.32
CA GLY A 257 -21.10 0.41 0.55
C GLY A 257 -20.77 0.50 2.05
N SER A 258 -21.45 -0.34 2.85
CA SER A 258 -21.31 -0.34 4.31
C SER A 258 -20.12 -1.14 4.84
N ASN A 259 -19.49 -1.95 3.99
CA ASN A 259 -18.37 -2.84 4.36
C ASN A 259 -17.05 -2.34 3.78
N ALA A 260 -16.96 -1.03 3.55
CA ALA A 260 -15.74 -0.40 3.06
C ALA A 260 -14.63 -0.45 4.11
N GLU A 261 -13.41 -0.72 3.64
CA GLU A 261 -12.23 -0.66 4.51
C GLU A 261 -12.00 0.78 4.99
N PRO A 262 -11.55 0.97 6.25
CA PRO A 262 -11.29 2.30 6.81
C PRO A 262 -10.38 3.16 5.94
N GLU A 263 -9.33 2.58 5.37
CA GLU A 263 -8.38 3.24 4.48
C GLU A 263 -9.02 3.79 3.20
N ASP A 264 -9.91 2.99 2.56
CA ASP A 264 -10.62 3.40 1.34
C ASP A 264 -11.59 4.56 1.63
N LEU A 265 -12.28 4.51 2.77
CA LEU A 265 -13.19 5.59 3.20
C LEU A 265 -12.41 6.86 3.52
N SER A 266 -11.32 6.75 4.26
CA SER A 266 -10.48 7.91 4.58
C SER A 266 -9.96 8.60 3.33
N GLY A 267 -9.39 7.84 2.38
CA GLY A 267 -8.92 8.35 1.10
C GLY A 267 -10.02 9.03 0.30
N LEU A 268 -11.17 8.37 0.18
CA LEU A 268 -12.35 8.93 -0.50
C LEU A 268 -12.80 10.25 0.12
N TYR A 269 -12.94 10.31 1.44
CA TYR A 269 -13.39 11.52 2.14
C TYR A 269 -12.37 12.64 2.07
N ALA A 270 -11.08 12.35 2.13
CA ALA A 270 -10.01 13.34 1.93
C ALA A 270 -10.09 13.97 0.53
N ASP A 271 -10.32 13.18 -0.52
CA ASP A 271 -10.48 13.70 -1.88
C ASP A 271 -11.81 14.42 -2.11
N GLN A 272 -12.91 13.97 -1.47
CA GLN A 272 -14.17 14.73 -1.45
C GLN A 272 -14.01 16.09 -0.76
N SER A 273 -13.21 16.18 0.31
CA SER A 273 -12.86 17.45 0.95
C SER A 273 -12.16 18.39 -0.01
N LYS A 274 -11.15 17.91 -0.74
CA LYS A 274 -10.42 18.70 -1.76
C LYS A 274 -11.35 19.19 -2.87
N ALA A 275 -12.27 18.32 -3.34
CA ALA A 275 -13.26 18.70 -4.37
C ALA A 275 -14.21 19.79 -3.85
N ALA A 276 -14.75 19.63 -2.65
CA ALA A 276 -15.63 20.60 -2.00
C ALA A 276 -14.94 21.98 -1.79
N ALA A 277 -13.66 21.96 -1.40
CA ALA A 277 -12.84 23.13 -1.24
C ALA A 277 -12.70 23.93 -2.54
N ARG A 278 -12.43 23.25 -3.66
CA ARG A 278 -12.35 23.86 -5.00
C ARG A 278 -13.67 24.41 -5.50
N LEU A 279 -14.79 23.80 -5.09
CA LEU A 279 -16.14 24.30 -5.38
C LEU A 279 -16.58 25.44 -4.45
N GLY A 280 -15.73 25.87 -3.53
CA GLY A 280 -16.02 26.93 -2.58
C GLY A 280 -16.96 26.52 -1.43
N ASN A 281 -17.25 25.23 -1.29
CA ASN A 281 -18.10 24.71 -0.21
C ASN A 281 -17.26 24.36 1.02
N VAL A 282 -16.87 25.37 1.78
CA VAL A 282 -15.98 25.25 2.96
C VAL A 282 -16.57 24.31 4.02
N ALA A 283 -17.88 24.43 4.29
CA ALA A 283 -18.54 23.60 5.29
C ALA A 283 -18.49 22.09 4.92
N LEU A 284 -18.73 21.77 3.66
CA LEU A 284 -18.63 20.39 3.17
C LEU A 284 -17.18 19.90 3.18
N ALA A 285 -16.23 20.76 2.78
CA ALA A 285 -14.81 20.42 2.82
C ALA A 285 -14.37 20.03 4.24
N LEU A 286 -14.74 20.86 5.23
CA LEU A 286 -14.42 20.58 6.64
C LEU A 286 -15.08 19.28 7.13
N ALA A 287 -16.38 19.09 6.87
CA ALA A 287 -17.09 17.89 7.28
C ALA A 287 -16.50 16.61 6.66
N LYS A 288 -16.08 16.65 5.39
CA LYS A 288 -15.47 15.49 4.73
C LYS A 288 -14.04 15.24 5.22
N ALA A 289 -13.26 16.28 5.52
CA ALA A 289 -11.92 16.12 6.10
C ALA A 289 -11.99 15.52 7.52
N GLU A 290 -12.94 15.97 8.34
CA GLU A 290 -13.18 15.38 9.65
C GLU A 290 -13.63 13.91 9.55
N ALA A 291 -14.47 13.59 8.57
CA ALA A 291 -14.88 12.22 8.30
C ALA A 291 -13.71 11.33 7.83
N ALA A 292 -12.75 11.87 7.06
CA ALA A 292 -11.55 11.16 6.66
C ALA A 292 -10.71 10.71 7.86
N VAL A 293 -10.47 11.61 8.80
CA VAL A 293 -9.75 11.31 10.04
C VAL A 293 -10.56 10.35 10.93
N ALA A 294 -11.87 10.57 11.05
CA ALA A 294 -12.75 9.73 11.88
C ALA A 294 -12.94 8.31 11.35
N ALA A 295 -12.75 8.08 10.06
CA ALA A 295 -12.83 6.74 9.46
C ALA A 295 -11.70 5.82 9.93
N LEU A 296 -10.59 6.39 10.39
CA LEU A 296 -9.41 5.66 10.85
C LEU A 296 -9.45 5.56 12.38
N ALA A 297 -9.65 4.36 12.89
CA ALA A 297 -9.64 4.10 14.32
C ALA A 297 -8.25 3.58 14.75
N GLY A 298 -7.64 4.23 15.77
CA GLY A 298 -6.35 3.79 16.32
C GLY A 298 -5.14 4.15 15.45
N ASP A 299 -4.02 3.46 15.72
CA ASP A 299 -2.72 3.76 15.11
C ASP A 299 -2.38 2.83 13.93
N GLU A 300 -3.37 2.10 13.40
CA GLU A 300 -3.17 1.07 12.37
C GLU A 300 -2.87 1.63 10.97
N TYR A 301 -3.27 2.87 10.70
CA TYR A 301 -3.16 3.50 9.37
C TYR A 301 -2.44 4.85 9.42
N PRO A 302 -1.16 4.91 9.85
CA PRO A 302 -0.49 6.18 10.10
C PRO A 302 -0.30 7.03 8.82
N ARG A 303 -0.10 6.39 7.66
CA ARG A 303 0.01 7.10 6.39
C ARG A 303 -1.33 7.73 5.98
N GLU A 304 -2.41 6.96 6.03
CA GLU A 304 -3.76 7.41 5.71
C GLU A 304 -4.22 8.48 6.68
N MET A 305 -3.88 8.35 7.96
CA MET A 305 -4.09 9.40 8.96
C MET A 305 -3.35 10.70 8.57
N GLY A 306 -2.11 10.60 8.14
CA GLY A 306 -1.35 11.74 7.64
C GLY A 306 -2.02 12.44 6.44
N LEU A 307 -2.56 11.67 5.50
CA LEU A 307 -3.32 12.21 4.35
C LEU A 307 -4.65 12.84 4.78
N GLY A 308 -5.36 12.23 5.73
CA GLY A 308 -6.58 12.78 6.33
C GLY A 308 -6.32 14.09 7.08
N GLN A 309 -5.25 14.14 7.89
CA GLN A 309 -4.83 15.36 8.58
C GLN A 309 -4.40 16.47 7.62
N TRP A 310 -3.78 16.12 6.49
CA TRP A 310 -3.48 17.12 5.46
C TRP A 310 -4.76 17.72 4.87
N ALA A 311 -5.74 16.89 4.50
CA ALA A 311 -7.04 17.38 4.01
C ALA A 311 -7.74 18.27 5.07
N LEU A 312 -7.68 17.87 6.35
CA LEU A 312 -8.23 18.64 7.46
C LEU A 312 -7.51 19.99 7.65
N ALA A 313 -6.19 20.02 7.49
CA ALA A 313 -5.41 21.24 7.55
C ALA A 313 -5.84 22.25 6.47
N GLU A 314 -5.97 21.78 5.21
CA GLU A 314 -6.41 22.61 4.10
C GLU A 314 -7.86 23.12 4.30
N ALA A 315 -8.77 22.26 4.76
CA ALA A 315 -10.15 22.65 5.05
C ALA A 315 -10.26 23.67 6.17
N ARG A 316 -9.51 23.50 7.28
CA ARG A 316 -9.44 24.45 8.39
C ARG A 316 -8.83 25.78 7.97
N ALA A 317 -7.81 25.76 7.09
CA ALA A 317 -7.23 26.97 6.55
C ALA A 317 -8.25 27.79 5.72
N LEU A 318 -9.11 27.12 4.97
CA LEU A 318 -10.20 27.75 4.22
C LEU A 318 -11.31 28.31 5.11
N ASP A 319 -11.59 27.63 6.23
CA ASP A 319 -12.56 28.07 7.26
C ASP A 319 -12.04 29.23 8.12
N GLY A 320 -10.77 29.59 7.98
CA GLY A 320 -10.12 30.65 8.75
C GLY A 320 -9.62 30.21 10.14
N ASN A 321 -9.69 28.93 10.45
CA ASN A 321 -9.14 28.37 11.68
C ASN A 321 -7.63 28.16 11.54
N THR A 322 -6.86 29.24 11.71
CA THR A 322 -5.41 29.25 11.48
C THR A 322 -4.65 28.34 12.42
N ASP A 323 -4.98 28.33 13.71
CA ASP A 323 -4.30 27.51 14.70
C ASP A 323 -4.59 26.02 14.50
N GLY A 324 -5.86 25.69 14.22
CA GLY A 324 -6.26 24.33 13.92
C GLY A 324 -5.66 23.80 12.61
N ALA A 325 -5.49 24.66 11.61
CA ALA A 325 -4.83 24.33 10.34
C ALA A 325 -3.34 24.04 10.55
N ASP A 326 -2.61 24.89 11.29
CA ASP A 326 -1.20 24.71 11.59
C ASP A 326 -0.94 23.41 12.35
N SER A 327 -1.76 23.12 13.37
CA SER A 327 -1.68 21.87 14.13
C SER A 327 -1.86 20.65 13.24
N ALA A 328 -2.86 20.67 12.35
CA ALA A 328 -3.14 19.54 11.45
C ALA A 328 -2.04 19.38 10.38
N PHE A 329 -1.46 20.46 9.84
CA PHE A 329 -0.30 20.39 8.94
C PHE A 329 0.92 19.77 9.63
N ARG A 330 1.17 20.13 10.88
CA ARG A 330 2.28 19.58 11.65
C ARG A 330 2.13 18.08 11.90
N GLU A 331 0.93 17.64 12.25
CA GLU A 331 0.62 16.22 12.43
C GLU A 331 0.72 15.46 11.11
N ALA A 332 0.16 16.00 10.03
CA ALA A 332 0.26 15.41 8.69
C ALA A 332 1.72 15.26 8.25
N SER A 333 2.55 16.30 8.42
CA SER A 333 3.96 16.26 8.02
C SER A 333 4.76 15.22 8.81
N MET A 334 4.53 15.10 10.11
CA MET A 334 5.18 14.08 10.96
C MET A 334 4.81 12.67 10.53
N LEU A 335 3.51 12.40 10.34
CA LEU A 335 3.02 11.07 9.94
C LEU A 335 3.49 10.68 8.54
N LEU A 336 3.41 11.60 7.59
CA LEU A 336 3.81 11.33 6.21
C LEU A 336 5.33 11.25 6.03
N GLU A 337 6.14 11.98 6.80
CA GLU A 337 7.61 11.84 6.77
C GLU A 337 8.04 10.47 7.34
N ALA A 338 7.33 9.95 8.33
CA ALA A 338 7.63 8.65 8.94
C ALA A 338 7.07 7.45 8.16
N HIS A 339 5.90 7.59 7.52
CA HIS A 339 5.14 6.46 6.98
C HIS A 339 4.63 6.66 5.55
N GLY A 340 4.71 7.88 5.00
CA GLY A 340 4.22 8.22 3.66
C GLY A 340 5.26 7.99 2.57
N HIS A 341 4.80 8.10 1.32
CA HIS A 341 5.70 8.15 0.18
C HIS A 341 6.38 9.52 0.10
N ARG A 342 7.64 9.56 -0.39
CA ARG A 342 8.43 10.79 -0.45
C ARG A 342 7.69 11.97 -1.10
N ARG A 343 6.92 11.72 -2.16
CA ARG A 343 6.12 12.74 -2.83
C ARG A 343 5.07 13.35 -1.89
N GLU A 344 4.41 12.54 -1.07
CA GLU A 344 3.33 12.97 -0.18
C GLU A 344 3.83 13.96 0.88
N TYR A 345 4.95 13.64 1.53
CA TYR A 345 5.48 14.57 2.54
C TYR A 345 6.16 15.80 1.92
N VAL A 346 6.72 15.72 0.71
CA VAL A 346 7.15 16.92 -0.01
C VAL A 346 5.96 17.84 -0.32
N ASP A 347 4.83 17.27 -0.76
CA ASP A 347 3.65 18.04 -1.13
C ASP A 347 2.92 18.61 0.11
N VAL A 348 2.88 17.91 1.24
CA VAL A 348 2.32 18.48 2.48
C VAL A 348 3.17 19.64 2.99
N TYR A 349 4.50 19.55 2.97
CA TYR A 349 5.37 20.66 3.33
C TYR A 349 5.17 21.87 2.42
N ARG A 350 5.01 21.66 1.10
CA ARG A 350 4.67 22.73 0.15
C ARG A 350 3.33 23.40 0.45
N SER A 351 2.31 22.60 0.76
CA SER A 351 0.98 23.11 1.15
C SER A 351 1.06 23.90 2.45
N TRP A 352 1.76 23.39 3.45
CA TRP A 352 1.97 24.06 4.74
C TRP A 352 2.73 25.38 4.58
N GLY A 353 3.83 25.39 3.84
CA GLY A 353 4.57 26.62 3.57
C GLY A 353 3.75 27.69 2.86
N LYS A 354 2.90 27.30 1.89
CA LYS A 354 1.95 28.21 1.24
C LYS A 354 0.92 28.77 2.23
N PHE A 355 0.41 27.94 3.13
CA PHE A 355 -0.50 28.35 4.19
C PHE A 355 0.17 29.37 5.14
N LEU A 356 1.35 29.07 5.67
CA LEU A 356 2.11 29.94 6.57
C LEU A 356 2.37 31.32 5.94
N ARG A 357 2.76 31.34 4.66
CA ARG A 357 2.97 32.61 3.94
C ARG A 357 1.69 33.44 3.84
N ARG A 358 0.52 32.79 3.55
CA ARG A 358 -0.77 33.49 3.56
C ARG A 358 -1.19 34.00 4.93
N ALA A 359 -0.76 33.32 5.98
CA ALA A 359 -0.96 33.73 7.37
C ALA A 359 0.02 34.82 7.86
N GLY A 360 0.94 35.29 6.99
CA GLY A 360 1.95 36.33 7.36
C GLY A 360 3.12 35.79 8.18
N ARG A 361 3.30 34.46 8.28
CA ARG A 361 4.38 33.77 9.02
C ARG A 361 5.54 33.45 8.07
N GLU A 362 6.20 34.51 7.57
CA GLU A 362 7.20 34.40 6.46
C GLU A 362 8.43 33.56 6.82
N GLU A 363 8.97 33.72 8.05
CA GLU A 363 10.16 32.99 8.48
C GLU A 363 9.87 31.48 8.58
N GLU A 364 8.78 31.10 9.21
CA GLU A 364 8.36 29.70 9.32
C GLU A 364 8.00 29.09 7.96
N ALA A 365 7.38 29.90 7.08
CA ALA A 365 7.10 29.47 5.71
C ALA A 365 8.38 29.14 4.93
N LEU A 366 9.44 29.93 5.13
CA LEU A 366 10.74 29.69 4.49
C LEU A 366 11.36 28.37 4.97
N GLU A 367 11.43 28.14 6.27
CA GLU A 367 11.97 26.89 6.86
C GLU A 367 11.25 25.65 6.32
N VAL A 368 9.92 25.70 6.28
CA VAL A 368 9.09 24.58 5.79
C VAL A 368 9.28 24.34 4.30
N LEU A 369 9.41 25.40 3.48
CA LEU A 369 9.64 25.29 2.04
C LEU A 369 11.07 24.86 1.69
N GLU A 370 12.07 25.27 2.48
CA GLU A 370 13.44 24.77 2.38
C GLU A 370 13.48 23.26 2.63
N ARG A 371 12.82 22.77 3.70
CA ARG A 371 12.70 21.33 3.96
C ARG A 371 12.10 20.57 2.78
N ALA A 372 11.00 21.10 2.19
CA ALA A 372 10.39 20.51 1.00
C ALA A 372 11.35 20.44 -0.20
N THR A 373 12.20 21.46 -0.35
CA THR A 373 13.19 21.57 -1.44
C THR A 373 14.32 20.56 -1.27
N ASP A 374 14.83 20.44 -0.05
CA ASP A 374 15.89 19.47 0.29
C ASP A 374 15.44 18.05 0.04
N LEU A 375 14.24 17.68 0.51
CA LEU A 375 13.64 16.36 0.29
C LEU A 375 13.42 16.05 -1.18
N ALA A 376 13.03 17.04 -1.99
CA ALA A 376 12.87 16.88 -3.43
C ALA A 376 14.23 16.71 -4.13
N ALA A 377 15.27 17.43 -3.68
CA ALA A 377 16.63 17.31 -4.22
C ALA A 377 17.25 15.94 -3.92
N GLU A 378 17.06 15.40 -2.72
CA GLU A 378 17.45 14.04 -2.35
C GLU A 378 16.83 12.99 -3.28
N GLN A 379 15.55 13.14 -3.66
CA GLN A 379 14.89 12.23 -4.60
C GLN A 379 15.55 12.23 -5.98
N VAL A 380 15.91 13.41 -6.50
CA VAL A 380 16.60 13.53 -7.79
C VAL A 380 17.99 12.88 -7.74
N ALA A 381 18.72 13.07 -6.64
CA ALA A 381 20.04 12.49 -6.46
C ALA A 381 19.98 10.95 -6.40
N ASP A 382 18.99 10.38 -5.67
CA ASP A 382 18.77 8.94 -5.59
C ASP A 382 18.43 8.34 -6.96
N ALA A 383 17.57 9.00 -7.75
CA ALA A 383 17.22 8.57 -9.10
C ALA A 383 18.42 8.60 -10.05
N GLN A 384 19.25 9.65 -9.99
CA GLN A 384 20.45 9.78 -10.81
C GLN A 384 21.50 8.73 -10.45
N ALA A 385 21.69 8.44 -9.16
CA ALA A 385 22.61 7.41 -8.71
C ALA A 385 22.18 6.03 -9.24
N HIS A 386 20.88 5.73 -9.20
CA HIS A 386 20.34 4.47 -9.71
C HIS A 386 20.48 4.31 -11.24
N GLN A 387 20.39 5.40 -12.00
CA GLN A 387 20.58 5.37 -13.47
C GLN A 387 22.04 5.22 -13.90
N ALA A 388 22.98 5.48 -12.99
CA ALA A 388 24.41 5.39 -13.25
C ALA A 388 25.02 4.00 -12.93
N GLU A 389 24.27 3.16 -12.21
CA GLU A 389 24.57 1.76 -11.91
C GLU A 389 24.03 0.83 -12.98
#